data_4177e644c98d09c97258ce0e1c140d83
#
_entry.id   4177e644c98d09c97258ce0e1c140d83
#
_cell.length_a   1.000
_cell.length_b   1.000
_cell.length_c   1.000
_cell.angle_alpha   90.00
_cell.angle_beta   90.00
_cell.angle_gamma   90.00
#
_symmetry.space_group_name_H-M   'P 1'
#
loop_
_entity.id
_entity.type
_entity.pdbx_description
1 polymer ?
#
loop_
_entity_poly.entity_id
_entity_poly.type
_entity_poly.pdbx_seq_one_letter_code
_entity_poly.pdbx_strand_id
1 'polypeptide(L)'
;HDMKKHRLTWSRLLLWSHVIGVIGFYILLWLRTKPGKESPVVSNAEKQTAGTPPQTALPPVSVIVPARNEERNIARCVTSLLEQGYPDYEVIVVDDDSTDETPRILDELARSHSRGDRLWVLRLRALPPHWAGKPHAIHSGAQEAHGEWLLFTDADTWHAPDALSSAVARATADHLDLLTLGAQQELPGFWNKVLMPMAYLGIGMQYPIDKVNDPRSSVAIANGQFILMRRATYEQLGGYARPDLRETLLDDRDLARVVKQSGHRMRFVDGRGLVHVRMYSGLRESWRGWRKNVFLGSRGGILFTLLQLIGLPVVSIAPFMLPILAWLLRLSPAYRNRRRRGGITTGEAGLAAVLELSSLLAYRCWIDKELGVPWYYALTK
;
A
#
# COMPACT_ATOMS: atom_id res chain seq x y z
N HIS A 1 9.55 40.59 -47.26
CA HIS A 1 9.42 39.31 -46.51
C HIS A 1 9.83 39.54 -45.07
N ASP A 2 8.86 39.97 -44.28
CA ASP A 2 9.02 40.25 -42.87
C ASP A 2 8.81 38.93 -42.07
N MET A 3 9.88 38.19 -41.83
CA MET A 3 9.87 37.12 -40.86
C MET A 3 9.70 37.77 -39.48
N LYS A 4 8.45 37.92 -39.04
CA LYS A 4 8.14 38.29 -37.66
C LYS A 4 8.80 37.25 -36.72
N LYS A 5 10.00 37.58 -36.22
CA LYS A 5 10.62 36.86 -35.11
C LYS A 5 9.59 36.81 -33.97
N HIS A 6 8.96 35.63 -33.76
CA HIS A 6 8.13 35.38 -32.59
C HIS A 6 9.03 35.47 -31.34
N ARG A 7 9.11 36.67 -30.77
CA ARG A 7 9.79 36.86 -29.49
C ARG A 7 9.06 35.99 -28.45
N LEU A 8 9.77 35.00 -27.91
CA LEU A 8 9.31 34.21 -26.80
C LEU A 8 9.10 35.18 -25.65
N THR A 9 7.86 35.40 -25.23
CA THR A 9 7.55 36.27 -24.09
C THR A 9 7.66 35.50 -22.79
N TRP A 10 7.99 36.17 -21.68
CA TRP A 10 8.07 35.53 -20.36
C TRP A 10 6.82 34.75 -20.01
N SER A 11 5.63 35.21 -20.40
CA SER A 11 4.38 34.48 -20.16
C SER A 11 4.29 33.15 -20.91
N ARG A 12 4.81 33.07 -22.14
CA ARG A 12 4.86 31.83 -22.92
C ARG A 12 5.91 30.85 -22.31
N LEU A 13 7.06 31.39 -21.94
CA LEU A 13 8.08 30.59 -21.24
C LEU A 13 7.51 29.95 -19.96
N LEU A 14 6.83 30.73 -19.14
CA LEU A 14 6.19 30.25 -17.91
C LEU A 14 5.11 29.19 -18.19
N LEU A 15 4.25 29.40 -19.20
CA LEU A 15 3.24 28.42 -19.57
C LEU A 15 3.87 27.09 -19.98
N TRP A 16 4.83 27.13 -20.90
CA TRP A 16 5.42 25.89 -21.44
C TRP A 16 6.34 25.20 -20.40
N SER A 17 7.04 25.94 -19.55
CA SER A 17 7.78 25.35 -18.44
C SER A 17 6.85 24.64 -17.44
N HIS A 18 5.66 25.20 -17.19
CA HIS A 18 4.63 24.55 -16.35
C HIS A 18 4.12 23.26 -17.03
N VAL A 19 3.76 23.29 -18.30
CA VAL A 19 3.33 22.09 -19.06
C VAL A 19 4.39 20.99 -19.03
N ILE A 20 5.66 21.34 -19.31
CA ILE A 20 6.77 20.39 -19.25
C ILE A 20 6.92 19.85 -17.83
N GLY A 21 6.79 20.69 -16.82
CA GLY A 21 6.83 20.29 -15.42
C GLY A 21 5.73 19.29 -15.05
N VAL A 22 4.49 19.54 -15.47
CA VAL A 22 3.33 18.66 -15.25
C VAL A 22 3.52 17.30 -15.95
N ILE A 23 3.87 17.31 -17.22
CA ILE A 23 4.12 16.08 -17.99
C ILE A 23 5.29 15.30 -17.35
N GLY A 24 6.40 15.99 -17.06
CA GLY A 24 7.57 15.41 -16.40
C GLY A 24 7.24 14.81 -15.04
N PHE A 25 6.38 15.47 -14.27
CA PHE A 25 5.87 14.96 -12.99
C PHE A 25 5.12 13.62 -13.17
N TYR A 26 4.17 13.52 -14.12
CA TYR A 26 3.43 12.27 -14.35
C TYR A 26 4.31 11.15 -14.92
N ILE A 27 5.29 11.48 -15.77
CA ILE A 27 6.28 10.50 -16.24
C ILE A 27 7.12 9.99 -15.08
N LEU A 28 7.65 10.88 -14.25
CA LEU A 28 8.45 10.51 -13.07
C LEU A 28 7.63 9.67 -12.10
N LEU A 29 6.38 10.04 -11.90
CA LEU A 29 5.42 9.34 -11.07
C LEU A 29 5.21 7.91 -11.58
N TRP A 30 4.94 7.74 -12.86
CA TRP A 30 4.81 6.44 -13.51
C TRP A 30 6.09 5.62 -13.39
N LEU A 31 7.27 6.21 -13.63
CA LEU A 31 8.56 5.53 -13.47
C LEU A 31 8.80 5.02 -12.05
N ARG A 32 8.33 5.76 -11.04
CA ARG A 32 8.48 5.38 -9.63
C ARG A 32 7.45 4.38 -9.14
N THR A 33 6.25 4.41 -9.71
CA THR A 33 5.13 3.57 -9.23
C THR A 33 4.87 2.35 -10.10
N LYS A 34 5.45 2.29 -11.33
CA LYS A 34 5.35 1.08 -12.16
C LYS A 34 5.95 -0.12 -11.44
N PRO A 35 5.33 -1.31 -11.56
CA PRO A 35 5.92 -2.54 -11.05
C PRO A 35 7.33 -2.69 -11.61
N GLY A 36 8.33 -2.91 -10.75
CA GLY A 36 9.69 -3.21 -11.20
C GLY A 36 9.69 -4.48 -12.04
N LYS A 37 10.69 -4.64 -12.93
CA LYS A 37 10.89 -5.91 -13.68
C LYS A 37 11.06 -7.12 -12.75
N GLU A 38 11.37 -6.85 -11.49
CA GLU A 38 11.60 -7.83 -10.42
C GLU A 38 10.49 -7.81 -9.36
N SER A 39 9.32 -7.21 -9.62
CA SER A 39 8.14 -7.48 -8.78
C SER A 39 7.62 -8.86 -9.22
N PRO A 40 8.15 -9.94 -8.68
CA PRO A 40 7.66 -11.23 -9.06
C PRO A 40 6.29 -11.37 -8.43
N VAL A 41 5.28 -11.34 -9.27
CA VAL A 41 4.05 -12.08 -8.97
C VAL A 41 4.51 -13.46 -8.53
N VAL A 42 4.06 -13.96 -7.42
CA VAL A 42 4.15 -15.39 -7.12
C VAL A 42 3.25 -16.04 -8.17
N SER A 43 3.82 -16.34 -9.33
CA SER A 43 3.05 -16.76 -10.49
C SER A 43 2.65 -18.23 -10.33
N ASN A 44 1.47 -18.54 -10.86
CA ASN A 44 1.07 -19.95 -11.07
C ASN A 44 2.08 -20.75 -11.93
N ALA A 45 3.01 -20.10 -12.64
CA ALA A 45 4.09 -20.74 -13.39
C ALA A 45 5.17 -21.34 -12.48
N GLU A 46 5.41 -20.74 -11.30
CA GLU A 46 6.28 -21.37 -10.29
C GLU A 46 5.60 -22.59 -9.64
N LYS A 47 4.27 -22.70 -9.71
CA LYS A 47 3.54 -23.92 -9.33
C LYS A 47 3.84 -25.12 -10.24
N GLN A 48 4.22 -24.89 -11.49
CA GLN A 48 4.47 -25.96 -12.47
C GLN A 48 5.96 -26.38 -12.54
N THR A 49 6.88 -25.51 -12.13
CA THR A 49 8.32 -25.79 -12.13
C THR A 49 8.88 -26.16 -10.76
N ALA A 50 8.18 -25.82 -9.68
CA ALA A 50 8.40 -26.48 -8.41
C ALA A 50 7.85 -27.90 -8.53
N GLY A 51 8.63 -28.79 -9.15
CA GLY A 51 8.50 -30.20 -8.87
C GLY A 51 8.35 -30.33 -7.37
N THR A 52 7.37 -31.10 -6.91
CA THR A 52 7.12 -31.38 -5.49
C THR A 52 8.46 -31.35 -4.76
N PRO A 53 8.72 -30.36 -3.86
CA PRO A 53 9.99 -30.35 -3.16
C PRO A 53 10.13 -31.73 -2.53
N PRO A 54 11.33 -32.32 -2.55
CA PRO A 54 11.53 -33.58 -1.84
C PRO A 54 10.94 -33.35 -0.44
N GLN A 55 10.25 -34.34 0.09
CA GLN A 55 9.56 -34.36 1.37
C GLN A 55 10.52 -34.19 2.57
N THR A 56 11.51 -33.31 2.45
CA THR A 56 12.18 -32.69 3.59
C THR A 56 11.12 -31.83 4.27
N ALA A 57 10.86 -32.13 5.52
CA ALA A 57 9.82 -31.49 6.33
C ALA A 57 9.75 -29.99 6.06
N LEU A 58 8.61 -29.54 5.53
CA LEU A 58 8.38 -28.09 5.33
C LEU A 58 8.42 -27.41 6.71
N PRO A 59 9.08 -26.24 6.83
CA PRO A 59 9.24 -25.60 8.15
C PRO A 59 7.89 -25.23 8.74
N PRO A 60 7.64 -25.47 10.04
CA PRO A 60 6.38 -25.12 10.69
C PRO A 60 6.15 -23.62 10.70
N VAL A 61 4.88 -23.21 10.59
CA VAL A 61 4.47 -21.81 10.53
C VAL A 61 3.45 -21.48 11.61
N SER A 62 3.65 -20.38 12.36
CA SER A 62 2.63 -19.81 13.23
C SER A 62 2.06 -18.56 12.59
N VAL A 63 0.74 -18.57 12.33
CA VAL A 63 0.01 -17.43 11.80
C VAL A 63 -0.57 -16.63 12.96
N ILE A 64 -0.24 -15.36 13.09
CA ILE A 64 -0.63 -14.48 14.18
C ILE A 64 -1.55 -13.40 13.65
N VAL A 65 -2.77 -13.35 14.19
CA VAL A 65 -3.84 -12.42 13.79
C VAL A 65 -4.24 -11.55 14.98
N PRO A 66 -3.77 -10.30 15.09
CA PRO A 66 -4.30 -9.38 16.07
C PRO A 66 -5.72 -8.96 15.67
N ALA A 67 -6.68 -9.06 16.59
CA ALA A 67 -8.07 -8.73 16.35
C ALA A 67 -8.63 -7.85 17.47
N ARG A 68 -9.36 -6.80 17.10
CA ARG A 68 -10.13 -5.97 18.02
C ARG A 68 -11.37 -5.42 17.37
N ASN A 69 -12.55 -5.89 17.79
CA ASN A 69 -13.83 -5.49 17.22
C ASN A 69 -13.92 -5.75 15.70
N GLU A 70 -13.64 -6.98 15.30
CA GLU A 70 -13.58 -7.43 13.91
C GLU A 70 -14.73 -8.39 13.53
N GLU A 71 -15.89 -8.27 14.19
CA GLU A 71 -17.07 -9.14 13.95
C GLU A 71 -17.46 -9.30 12.49
N ARG A 72 -17.17 -8.28 11.65
CA ARG A 72 -17.50 -8.28 10.21
C ARG A 72 -16.52 -9.10 9.37
N ASN A 73 -15.29 -9.25 9.81
CA ASN A 73 -14.19 -9.77 8.98
C ASN A 73 -13.61 -11.07 9.54
N ILE A 74 -13.59 -11.22 10.86
CA ILE A 74 -12.82 -12.27 11.55
C ILE A 74 -13.20 -13.68 11.12
N ALA A 75 -14.48 -13.95 10.87
CA ALA A 75 -14.93 -15.27 10.41
C ALA A 75 -14.30 -15.63 9.05
N ARG A 76 -14.32 -14.70 8.09
CA ARG A 76 -13.76 -14.91 6.75
C ARG A 76 -12.23 -15.04 6.81
N CYS A 77 -11.58 -14.20 7.59
CA CYS A 77 -10.14 -14.23 7.79
C CYS A 77 -9.69 -15.58 8.33
N VAL A 78 -10.20 -15.96 9.48
CA VAL A 78 -9.80 -17.21 10.18
C VAL A 78 -10.15 -18.45 9.36
N THR A 79 -11.33 -18.52 8.75
CA THR A 79 -11.70 -19.64 7.87
C THR A 79 -10.69 -19.79 6.74
N SER A 80 -10.32 -18.69 6.04
CA SER A 80 -9.34 -18.76 4.95
C SER A 80 -7.95 -19.19 5.41
N LEU A 81 -7.58 -18.88 6.65
CA LEU A 81 -6.32 -19.33 7.26
C LEU A 81 -6.36 -20.80 7.66
N LEU A 82 -7.49 -21.27 8.18
CA LEU A 82 -7.67 -22.69 8.52
C LEU A 82 -7.74 -23.59 7.25
N GLU A 83 -8.10 -23.04 6.11
CA GLU A 83 -8.19 -23.74 4.82
C GLU A 83 -6.87 -23.73 4.02
N GLN A 84 -5.76 -23.28 4.58
CA GLN A 84 -4.47 -23.30 3.90
C GLN A 84 -4.01 -24.72 3.54
N GLY A 85 -3.51 -24.90 2.31
CA GLY A 85 -2.92 -26.16 1.83
C GLY A 85 -1.51 -26.40 2.33
N TYR A 86 -1.15 -25.98 3.54
CA TYR A 86 0.15 -26.17 4.18
C TYR A 86 0.07 -27.26 5.25
N PRO A 87 1.06 -28.17 5.33
CA PRO A 87 0.94 -29.35 6.22
C PRO A 87 1.07 -29.01 7.70
N ASP A 88 2.06 -28.21 8.08
CA ASP A 88 2.41 -27.93 9.48
C ASP A 88 2.31 -26.44 9.81
N TYR A 89 1.18 -26.04 10.35
CA TYR A 89 0.92 -24.68 10.79
C TYR A 89 -0.14 -24.61 11.87
N GLU A 90 -0.10 -23.52 12.62
CA GLU A 90 -1.09 -23.12 13.63
C GLU A 90 -1.58 -21.69 13.34
N VAL A 91 -2.78 -21.37 13.82
CA VAL A 91 -3.37 -20.03 13.71
C VAL A 91 -3.63 -19.50 15.13
N ILE A 92 -2.96 -18.44 15.51
CA ILE A 92 -3.08 -17.78 16.81
C ILE A 92 -3.80 -16.46 16.60
N VAL A 93 -5.07 -16.40 16.98
CA VAL A 93 -5.82 -15.14 16.98
C VAL A 93 -5.71 -14.50 18.36
N VAL A 94 -5.22 -13.27 18.37
CA VAL A 94 -5.07 -12.49 19.61
C VAL A 94 -6.19 -11.47 19.69
N ASP A 95 -7.18 -11.77 20.52
CA ASP A 95 -8.34 -10.90 20.81
C ASP A 95 -7.94 -9.83 21.84
N ASP A 96 -7.73 -8.60 21.38
CA ASP A 96 -7.31 -7.45 22.19
C ASP A 96 -8.54 -6.75 22.81
N ASP A 97 -9.21 -7.43 23.75
CA ASP A 97 -10.35 -6.92 24.51
C ASP A 97 -11.50 -6.43 23.61
N SER A 98 -11.94 -7.29 22.69
CA SER A 98 -13.11 -7.01 21.84
C SER A 98 -14.41 -6.96 22.64
N THR A 99 -15.30 -6.03 22.27
CA THR A 99 -16.59 -5.80 22.94
C THR A 99 -17.79 -6.10 22.03
N ASP A 100 -17.53 -6.51 20.79
CA ASP A 100 -18.51 -6.93 19.79
C ASP A 100 -18.63 -8.48 19.74
N GLU A 101 -19.18 -9.03 18.66
CA GLU A 101 -19.37 -10.48 18.48
C GLU A 101 -18.04 -11.24 18.15
N THR A 102 -16.91 -10.56 18.01
CA THR A 102 -15.60 -11.20 17.68
C THR A 102 -15.29 -12.40 18.56
N PRO A 103 -15.37 -12.31 19.92
CA PRO A 103 -15.03 -13.45 20.80
C PRO A 103 -15.93 -14.67 20.57
N ARG A 104 -17.25 -14.44 20.37
CA ARG A 104 -18.21 -15.51 20.12
C ARG A 104 -17.96 -16.23 18.79
N ILE A 105 -17.65 -15.44 17.74
CA ILE A 105 -17.33 -15.99 16.41
C ILE A 105 -16.08 -16.88 16.47
N LEU A 106 -15.05 -16.46 17.20
CA LEU A 106 -13.80 -17.23 17.36
C LEU A 106 -14.06 -18.55 18.12
N ASP A 107 -14.87 -18.53 19.19
CA ASP A 107 -15.24 -19.74 19.92
C ASP A 107 -16.06 -20.72 19.08
N GLU A 108 -16.90 -20.19 18.19
CA GLU A 108 -17.68 -21.01 17.28
C GLU A 108 -16.76 -21.67 16.23
N LEU A 109 -15.84 -20.94 15.61
CA LEU A 109 -14.88 -21.48 14.66
C LEU A 109 -13.97 -22.55 15.28
N ALA A 110 -13.45 -22.31 16.48
CA ALA A 110 -12.62 -23.29 17.18
C ALA A 110 -13.36 -24.62 17.45
N ARG A 111 -14.68 -24.56 17.70
CA ARG A 111 -15.49 -25.75 17.99
C ARG A 111 -16.04 -26.44 16.77
N SER A 112 -16.42 -25.70 15.73
CA SER A 112 -17.22 -26.23 14.60
C SER A 112 -16.44 -26.42 13.31
N HIS A 113 -15.32 -25.71 13.11
CA HIS A 113 -14.53 -25.85 11.90
C HIS A 113 -13.78 -27.18 11.86
N SER A 114 -13.69 -27.83 10.70
CA SER A 114 -13.03 -29.13 10.55
C SER A 114 -11.54 -29.15 10.90
N ARG A 115 -10.90 -27.98 10.91
CA ARG A 115 -9.51 -27.74 11.36
C ARG A 115 -9.47 -26.79 12.55
N GLY A 116 -10.48 -26.76 13.38
CA GLY A 116 -10.55 -25.92 14.58
C GLY A 116 -9.47 -26.25 15.61
N ASP A 117 -8.93 -27.46 15.58
CA ASP A 117 -7.79 -27.92 16.37
C ASP A 117 -6.49 -27.14 16.12
N ARG A 118 -6.39 -26.45 14.95
CA ARG A 118 -5.27 -25.56 14.62
C ARG A 118 -5.46 -24.13 15.10
N LEU A 119 -6.65 -23.78 15.62
CA LEU A 119 -6.99 -22.42 16.05
C LEU A 119 -6.76 -22.25 17.56
N TRP A 120 -5.88 -21.33 17.91
CA TRP A 120 -5.62 -20.89 19.28
C TRP A 120 -6.15 -19.47 19.45
N VAL A 121 -6.97 -19.24 20.47
CA VAL A 121 -7.50 -17.91 20.76
C VAL A 121 -6.89 -17.40 22.06
N LEU A 122 -5.99 -16.43 21.93
CA LEU A 122 -5.38 -15.72 23.06
C LEU A 122 -6.19 -14.45 23.35
N ARG A 123 -6.70 -14.31 24.58
CA ARG A 123 -7.50 -13.14 24.99
C ARG A 123 -6.71 -12.23 25.92
N LEU A 124 -6.47 -11.02 25.47
CA LEU A 124 -5.86 -9.96 26.26
C LEU A 124 -6.97 -9.16 26.94
N ARG A 125 -6.75 -8.75 28.20
CA ARG A 125 -7.73 -7.96 28.97
C ARG A 125 -7.20 -6.59 29.38
N ALA A 126 -5.91 -6.37 29.22
CA ALA A 126 -5.28 -5.12 29.60
C ALA A 126 -4.14 -4.80 28.66
N LEU A 127 -4.03 -3.53 28.31
CA LEU A 127 -2.89 -3.01 27.56
C LEU A 127 -1.85 -2.50 28.57
N PRO A 128 -0.64 -3.06 28.59
CA PRO A 128 0.41 -2.60 29.49
C PRO A 128 0.83 -1.16 29.17
N PRO A 129 1.34 -0.40 30.15
CA PRO A 129 1.90 0.93 29.89
C PRO A 129 3.00 0.86 28.81
N HIS A 130 3.07 1.89 28.00
CA HIS A 130 4.05 2.00 26.91
C HIS A 130 3.93 0.95 25.81
N TRP A 131 2.71 0.48 25.55
CA TRP A 131 2.39 -0.35 24.41
C TRP A 131 1.26 0.24 23.57
N ALA A 132 1.36 0.11 22.25
CA ALA A 132 0.21 0.24 21.37
C ALA A 132 -0.50 -1.12 21.24
N GLY A 133 -1.84 -1.11 21.04
CA GLY A 133 -2.64 -2.34 21.08
C GLY A 133 -2.18 -3.40 20.09
N LYS A 134 -2.04 -3.04 18.79
CA LYS A 134 -1.62 -4.01 17.75
C LYS A 134 -0.22 -4.57 17.96
N PRO A 135 0.84 -3.77 18.24
CA PRO A 135 2.16 -4.30 18.62
C PRO A 135 2.12 -5.23 19.83
N HIS A 136 1.33 -4.90 20.86
CA HIS A 136 1.17 -5.77 22.04
C HIS A 136 0.51 -7.10 21.68
N ALA A 137 -0.56 -7.07 20.89
CA ALA A 137 -1.25 -8.29 20.46
C ALA A 137 -0.33 -9.19 19.61
N ILE A 138 0.39 -8.61 18.63
CA ILE A 138 1.34 -9.37 17.82
C ILE A 138 2.45 -9.96 18.67
N HIS A 139 3.01 -9.20 19.61
CA HIS A 139 4.05 -9.68 20.52
C HIS A 139 3.55 -10.85 21.38
N SER A 140 2.37 -10.71 21.97
CA SER A 140 1.76 -11.76 22.80
C SER A 140 1.52 -13.04 21.99
N GLY A 141 1.01 -12.93 20.77
CA GLY A 141 0.86 -14.08 19.88
C GLY A 141 2.18 -14.72 19.48
N ALA A 142 3.22 -13.90 19.24
CA ALA A 142 4.55 -14.40 18.88
C ALA A 142 5.24 -15.15 20.04
N GLN A 143 4.92 -14.84 21.28
CA GLN A 143 5.42 -15.58 22.45
C GLN A 143 4.82 -16.98 22.55
N GLU A 144 3.57 -17.18 22.14
CA GLU A 144 2.89 -18.47 22.12
C GLU A 144 3.18 -19.29 20.85
N ALA A 145 3.88 -18.71 19.87
CA ALA A 145 4.14 -19.32 18.58
C ALA A 145 5.22 -20.40 18.65
N HIS A 146 5.01 -21.53 17.94
CA HIS A 146 5.94 -22.66 17.86
C HIS A 146 6.63 -22.81 16.50
N GLY A 147 6.11 -22.12 15.45
CA GLY A 147 6.62 -22.19 14.09
C GLY A 147 8.04 -21.63 13.93
N GLU A 148 8.78 -22.15 12.97
CA GLU A 148 10.06 -21.58 12.50
C GLU A 148 9.84 -20.26 11.77
N TRP A 149 8.67 -20.13 11.13
CA TRP A 149 8.21 -18.90 10.49
C TRP A 149 7.03 -18.32 11.24
N LEU A 150 7.02 -17.00 11.37
CA LEU A 150 5.90 -16.21 11.89
C LEU A 150 5.24 -15.48 10.73
N LEU A 151 3.95 -15.69 10.52
CA LEU A 151 3.15 -14.91 9.59
C LEU A 151 2.28 -13.94 10.40
N PHE A 152 2.52 -12.64 10.27
CA PHE A 152 1.65 -11.60 10.81
C PHE A 152 0.67 -11.18 9.71
N THR A 153 -0.62 -11.14 10.04
CA THR A 153 -1.68 -10.75 9.09
C THR A 153 -2.82 -10.04 9.81
N ASP A 154 -3.43 -9.04 9.15
CA ASP A 154 -4.56 -8.29 9.70
C ASP A 154 -5.85 -9.08 9.64
N ALA A 155 -6.79 -8.83 10.57
CA ALA A 155 -8.06 -9.54 10.68
C ALA A 155 -9.08 -9.22 9.57
N ASP A 156 -8.84 -8.18 8.77
CA ASP A 156 -9.68 -7.75 7.63
C ASP A 156 -9.21 -8.36 6.29
N THR A 157 -8.29 -9.33 6.33
CA THR A 157 -7.75 -10.03 5.17
C THR A 157 -8.39 -11.41 4.97
N TRP A 158 -8.21 -11.97 3.78
CA TRP A 158 -8.41 -13.42 3.52
C TRP A 158 -7.41 -13.92 2.49
N HIS A 159 -7.12 -15.20 2.55
CA HIS A 159 -6.00 -15.81 1.88
C HIS A 159 -6.45 -16.92 0.92
N ALA A 160 -5.85 -16.99 -0.26
CA ALA A 160 -6.02 -18.15 -1.13
C ALA A 160 -5.44 -19.41 -0.46
N PRO A 161 -5.94 -20.63 -0.78
CA PRO A 161 -5.49 -21.85 -0.12
C PRO A 161 -4.00 -22.16 -0.25
N ASP A 162 -3.33 -21.57 -1.24
CA ASP A 162 -1.91 -21.74 -1.52
C ASP A 162 -1.04 -20.53 -1.12
N ALA A 163 -1.62 -19.55 -0.41
CA ALA A 163 -0.90 -18.35 -0.03
C ALA A 163 0.30 -18.64 0.88
N LEU A 164 0.09 -19.48 1.90
CA LEU A 164 1.14 -19.85 2.85
C LEU A 164 2.26 -20.66 2.19
N SER A 165 1.90 -21.70 1.43
CA SER A 165 2.88 -22.55 0.73
C SER A 165 3.72 -21.76 -0.29
N SER A 166 3.07 -20.87 -1.06
CA SER A 166 3.75 -20.01 -2.03
C SER A 166 4.71 -19.02 -1.37
N ALA A 167 4.29 -18.42 -0.26
CA ALA A 167 5.12 -17.45 0.46
C ALA A 167 6.33 -18.11 1.13
N VAL A 168 6.15 -19.27 1.80
CA VAL A 168 7.26 -19.99 2.43
C VAL A 168 8.25 -20.49 1.39
N ALA A 169 7.76 -21.08 0.29
CA ALA A 169 8.63 -21.53 -0.80
C ALA A 169 9.47 -20.37 -1.35
N ARG A 170 8.85 -19.22 -1.59
CA ARG A 170 9.56 -18.03 -2.07
C ARG A 170 10.57 -17.49 -1.07
N ALA A 171 10.18 -17.34 0.21
CA ALA A 171 11.06 -16.84 1.24
C ALA A 171 12.29 -17.77 1.44
N THR A 172 12.09 -19.09 1.33
CA THR A 172 13.15 -20.07 1.45
C THR A 172 14.08 -20.03 0.24
N ALA A 173 13.54 -20.02 -0.98
CA ALA A 173 14.32 -19.99 -2.23
C ALA A 173 15.20 -18.72 -2.33
N ASP A 174 14.69 -17.58 -1.91
CA ASP A 174 15.42 -16.31 -1.93
C ASP A 174 16.28 -16.08 -0.67
N HIS A 175 16.31 -17.02 0.27
CA HIS A 175 17.00 -16.92 1.57
C HIS A 175 16.63 -15.64 2.32
N LEU A 176 15.34 -15.34 2.44
CA LEU A 176 14.85 -14.14 3.08
C LEU A 176 14.70 -14.34 4.60
N ASP A 177 14.84 -13.25 5.32
CA ASP A 177 14.48 -13.15 6.73
C ASP A 177 13.05 -12.60 6.89
N LEU A 178 12.60 -11.74 5.94
CA LEU A 178 11.27 -11.19 5.89
C LEU A 178 10.76 -11.13 4.44
N LEU A 179 9.59 -11.71 4.20
CA LEU A 179 8.80 -11.57 2.97
C LEU A 179 7.50 -10.86 3.29
N THR A 180 7.16 -9.83 2.53
CA THR A 180 5.85 -9.17 2.64
C THR A 180 5.14 -9.15 1.30
N LEU A 181 3.82 -9.37 1.32
CA LEU A 181 2.99 -9.42 0.12
C LEU A 181 2.10 -8.18 0.00
N GLY A 182 2.06 -7.61 -1.20
CA GLY A 182 1.08 -6.60 -1.59
C GLY A 182 -0.27 -7.25 -1.82
N ALA A 183 -1.25 -7.03 -0.93
CA ALA A 183 -2.57 -7.63 -1.04
C ALA A 183 -3.42 -6.98 -2.14
N GLN A 184 -4.29 -7.77 -2.75
CA GLN A 184 -5.32 -7.28 -3.64
C GLN A 184 -6.40 -6.53 -2.86
N GLN A 185 -6.63 -5.26 -3.21
CA GLN A 185 -7.62 -4.43 -2.54
C GLN A 185 -9.01 -4.69 -3.10
N GLU A 186 -9.95 -5.06 -2.23
CA GLU A 186 -11.37 -4.95 -2.56
C GLU A 186 -11.84 -3.51 -2.32
N LEU A 187 -12.30 -2.86 -3.38
CA LEU A 187 -12.71 -1.45 -3.34
C LEU A 187 -14.24 -1.35 -3.52
N PRO A 188 -15.04 -1.65 -2.47
CA PRO A 188 -16.49 -1.55 -2.57
C PRO A 188 -16.93 -0.08 -2.68
N GLY A 189 -17.99 0.15 -3.47
CA GLY A 189 -18.62 1.45 -3.61
C GLY A 189 -17.78 2.47 -4.39
N PHE A 190 -18.36 3.66 -4.55
CA PHE A 190 -17.77 4.74 -5.35
C PHE A 190 -16.53 5.35 -4.70
N TRP A 191 -16.62 5.71 -3.41
CA TRP A 191 -15.58 6.50 -2.74
C TRP A 191 -14.25 5.75 -2.59
N ASN A 192 -14.29 4.43 -2.35
CA ASN A 192 -13.06 3.64 -2.27
C ASN A 192 -12.34 3.59 -3.62
N LYS A 193 -13.07 3.45 -4.73
CA LYS A 193 -12.50 3.49 -6.08
C LYS A 193 -11.93 4.86 -6.46
N VAL A 194 -12.45 5.94 -5.87
CA VAL A 194 -11.94 7.30 -6.08
C VAL A 194 -10.71 7.58 -5.21
N LEU A 195 -10.75 7.24 -3.91
CA LEU A 195 -9.73 7.68 -2.95
C LEU A 195 -8.53 6.74 -2.87
N MET A 196 -8.75 5.42 -2.94
CA MET A 196 -7.67 4.45 -2.73
C MET A 196 -6.53 4.54 -3.74
N PRO A 197 -6.76 4.75 -5.06
CA PRO A 197 -5.66 4.93 -6.00
C PRO A 197 -4.75 6.11 -5.66
N MET A 198 -5.31 7.20 -5.13
CA MET A 198 -4.53 8.37 -4.71
C MET A 198 -3.70 8.08 -3.46
N ALA A 199 -4.23 7.29 -2.53
CA ALA A 199 -3.51 6.88 -1.34
C ALA A 199 -2.33 5.94 -1.68
N TYR A 200 -2.55 4.96 -2.55
CA TYR A 200 -1.48 4.07 -3.05
C TYR A 200 -0.42 4.82 -3.84
N LEU A 201 -0.83 5.85 -4.60
CA LEU A 201 0.08 6.76 -5.25
C LEU A 201 1.03 7.41 -4.24
N GLY A 202 0.49 7.96 -3.16
CA GLY A 202 1.29 8.57 -2.09
C GLY A 202 2.28 7.61 -1.45
N ILE A 203 1.87 6.35 -1.22
CA ILE A 203 2.75 5.29 -0.69
C ILE A 203 3.84 4.95 -1.71
N GLY A 204 3.50 4.69 -2.97
CA GLY A 204 4.45 4.32 -4.02
C GLY A 204 5.50 5.41 -4.30
N MET A 205 5.12 6.69 -4.17
CA MET A 205 6.08 7.80 -4.26
C MET A 205 7.12 7.78 -3.14
N GLN A 206 6.72 7.43 -1.92
CA GLN A 206 7.59 7.44 -0.74
C GLN A 206 8.39 6.14 -0.60
N TYR A 207 7.83 5.02 -1.08
CA TYR A 207 8.38 3.67 -0.94
C TYR A 207 8.42 2.95 -2.29
N PRO A 208 9.24 3.41 -3.26
CA PRO A 208 9.42 2.70 -4.53
C PRO A 208 9.91 1.27 -4.28
N ILE A 209 9.23 0.28 -4.86
CA ILE A 209 9.47 -1.14 -4.57
C ILE A 209 10.89 -1.58 -4.93
N ASP A 210 11.47 -1.05 -6.01
CA ASP A 210 12.86 -1.27 -6.38
C ASP A 210 13.84 -0.86 -5.26
N LYS A 211 13.54 0.26 -4.55
CA LYS A 211 14.31 0.72 -3.40
C LYS A 211 14.03 -0.08 -2.13
N VAL A 212 12.78 -0.52 -1.93
CA VAL A 212 12.44 -1.41 -0.82
C VAL A 212 13.19 -2.73 -0.95
N ASN A 213 13.28 -3.29 -2.15
CA ASN A 213 13.94 -4.56 -2.43
C ASN A 213 15.47 -4.45 -2.61
N ASP A 214 16.04 -3.26 -2.78
CA ASP A 214 17.49 -3.05 -2.81
C ASP A 214 18.07 -3.10 -1.39
N PRO A 215 18.90 -4.09 -1.02
CA PRO A 215 19.46 -4.19 0.33
C PRO A 215 20.35 -3.01 0.72
N ARG A 216 20.88 -2.26 -0.26
CA ARG A 216 21.72 -1.08 -0.03
C ARG A 216 20.92 0.19 0.22
N SER A 217 19.63 0.18 -0.05
CA SER A 217 18.74 1.33 0.14
C SER A 217 18.22 1.37 1.58
N SER A 218 18.13 2.56 2.18
CA SER A 218 17.50 2.77 3.49
C SER A 218 15.97 2.77 3.44
N VAL A 219 15.36 2.68 2.23
CA VAL A 219 13.91 2.66 2.06
C VAL A 219 13.37 1.31 2.47
N ALA A 220 12.47 1.28 3.46
CA ALA A 220 11.86 0.06 3.96
C ALA A 220 10.38 0.29 4.27
N ILE A 221 9.55 -0.64 3.87
CA ILE A 221 8.15 -0.77 4.22
C ILE A 221 7.75 -2.24 4.09
N ALA A 222 6.91 -2.71 4.99
CA ALA A 222 6.16 -3.96 4.84
C ALA A 222 4.66 -3.64 4.77
N ASN A 223 3.87 -4.62 4.40
CA ASN A 223 2.42 -4.55 4.39
C ASN A 223 1.87 -5.42 5.51
N GLY A 224 1.30 -4.81 6.55
CA GLY A 224 0.74 -5.49 7.72
C GLY A 224 -0.30 -6.57 7.39
N GLN A 225 -0.84 -6.54 6.18
CA GLN A 225 -1.77 -7.55 5.68
C GLN A 225 -1.13 -8.91 5.41
N PHE A 226 0.21 -8.96 5.24
CA PHE A 226 0.97 -10.20 5.12
C PHE A 226 2.47 -9.95 5.33
N ILE A 227 2.99 -10.35 6.49
CA ILE A 227 4.41 -10.30 6.80
C ILE A 227 4.86 -11.68 7.29
N LEU A 228 5.58 -12.41 6.44
CA LEU A 228 6.19 -13.68 6.79
C LEU A 228 7.65 -13.43 7.22
N MET A 229 8.00 -13.77 8.44
CA MET A 229 9.32 -13.49 9.02
C MET A 229 9.90 -14.73 9.71
N ARG A 230 11.21 -14.95 9.59
CA ARG A 230 11.88 -15.99 10.38
C ARG A 230 11.76 -15.70 11.87
N ARG A 231 11.32 -16.70 12.64
CA ARG A 231 11.20 -16.55 14.10
C ARG A 231 12.54 -16.19 14.74
N ALA A 232 13.61 -16.86 14.36
CA ALA A 232 14.95 -16.57 14.86
C ALA A 232 15.36 -15.10 14.64
N THR A 233 15.05 -14.54 13.47
CA THR A 233 15.32 -13.11 13.16
C THR A 233 14.43 -12.20 14.00
N TYR A 234 13.15 -12.53 14.17
CA TYR A 234 12.24 -11.76 15.01
C TYR A 234 12.73 -11.71 16.47
N GLU A 235 13.11 -12.84 17.03
CA GLU A 235 13.64 -12.95 18.40
C GLU A 235 15.00 -12.24 18.54
N GLN A 236 15.93 -12.44 17.62
CA GLN A 236 17.24 -11.77 17.61
C GLN A 236 17.11 -10.24 17.60
N LEU A 237 16.14 -9.71 16.88
CA LEU A 237 15.89 -8.28 16.81
C LEU A 237 15.09 -7.75 18.02
N GLY A 238 14.60 -8.62 18.91
CA GLY A 238 13.76 -8.27 20.05
C GLY A 238 12.29 -8.03 19.71
N GLY A 239 11.89 -8.28 18.46
CA GLY A 239 10.52 -8.18 17.98
C GLY A 239 9.81 -6.88 18.39
N TYR A 240 8.52 -6.95 18.63
CA TYR A 240 7.75 -5.78 19.08
C TYR A 240 7.97 -5.40 20.55
N ALA A 241 8.74 -6.19 21.34
CA ALA A 241 9.14 -5.77 22.68
C ALA A 241 10.18 -4.62 22.68
N ARG A 242 10.78 -4.33 21.52
CA ARG A 242 11.70 -3.19 21.38
C ARG A 242 11.03 -1.87 21.75
N PRO A 243 11.74 -0.97 22.46
CA PRO A 243 11.18 0.33 22.83
C PRO A 243 10.69 1.18 21.63
N ASP A 244 11.38 1.07 20.48
CA ASP A 244 11.06 1.82 19.26
C ASP A 244 9.92 1.18 18.42
N LEU A 245 9.47 -0.04 18.75
CA LEU A 245 8.38 -0.74 18.07
C LEU A 245 7.11 -0.88 18.92
N ARG A 246 7.20 -1.01 20.24
CA ARG A 246 6.03 -1.30 21.09
C ARG A 246 4.99 -0.19 21.13
N GLU A 247 5.37 1.07 20.94
CA GLU A 247 4.46 2.22 20.95
C GLU A 247 4.13 2.73 19.52
N THR A 248 4.67 2.06 18.48
CA THR A 248 4.48 2.55 17.10
C THR A 248 3.04 2.38 16.63
N LEU A 249 2.60 3.33 15.81
CA LEU A 249 1.32 3.28 15.12
C LEU A 249 1.46 2.82 13.65
N LEU A 250 2.68 2.69 13.15
CA LEU A 250 3.02 2.17 11.83
C LEU A 250 3.93 0.95 11.99
N ASP A 251 3.35 -0.07 12.60
CA ASP A 251 4.02 -1.28 13.05
C ASP A 251 4.74 -2.03 11.93
N ASP A 252 4.12 -2.18 10.80
CA ASP A 252 4.64 -2.83 9.61
C ASP A 252 5.85 -2.09 9.00
N ARG A 253 5.74 -0.76 8.83
CA ARG A 253 6.84 0.07 8.35
C ARG A 253 8.03 0.04 9.27
N ASP A 254 7.80 0.20 10.57
CA ASP A 254 8.87 0.32 11.54
C ASP A 254 9.56 -1.02 11.77
N LEU A 255 8.83 -2.14 11.76
CA LEU A 255 9.43 -3.49 11.76
C LEU A 255 10.32 -3.69 10.53
N ALA A 256 9.82 -3.39 9.32
CA ALA A 256 10.61 -3.49 8.09
C ALA A 256 11.90 -2.65 8.14
N ARG A 257 11.81 -1.45 8.72
CA ARG A 257 12.97 -0.57 8.93
C ARG A 257 14.01 -1.22 9.82
N VAL A 258 13.60 -1.78 10.96
CA VAL A 258 14.49 -2.47 11.91
C VAL A 258 15.16 -3.65 11.22
N VAL A 259 14.41 -4.52 10.55
CA VAL A 259 14.93 -5.67 9.81
C VAL A 259 16.01 -5.24 8.80
N LYS A 260 15.72 -4.25 7.98
CA LYS A 260 16.63 -3.80 6.93
C LYS A 260 17.87 -3.10 7.47
N GLN A 261 17.71 -2.25 8.50
CA GLN A 261 18.83 -1.55 9.14
C GLN A 261 19.78 -2.49 9.88
N SER A 262 19.27 -3.66 10.33
CA SER A 262 20.08 -4.71 10.95
C SER A 262 20.76 -5.63 9.94
N GLY A 263 20.67 -5.33 8.63
CA GLY A 263 21.36 -6.09 7.58
C GLY A 263 20.65 -7.37 7.15
N HIS A 264 19.43 -7.62 7.64
CA HIS A 264 18.62 -8.77 7.24
C HIS A 264 18.00 -8.62 5.86
N ARG A 265 17.77 -9.73 5.20
CA ARG A 265 17.23 -9.77 3.83
C ARG A 265 15.71 -9.70 3.86
N MET A 266 15.16 -8.63 3.29
CA MET A 266 13.73 -8.49 3.11
C MET A 266 13.35 -8.29 1.65
N ARG A 267 12.11 -8.68 1.31
CA ARG A 267 11.55 -8.46 -0.02
C ARG A 267 10.05 -8.17 0.07
N PHE A 268 9.63 -7.17 -0.70
CA PHE A 268 8.22 -6.87 -0.96
C PHE A 268 7.84 -7.46 -2.32
N VAL A 269 6.80 -8.30 -2.35
CA VAL A 269 6.36 -9.04 -3.54
C VAL A 269 4.89 -8.76 -3.81
N ASP A 270 4.47 -8.77 -5.07
CA ASP A 270 3.07 -8.70 -5.46
C ASP A 270 2.34 -9.99 -5.06
N GLY A 271 1.41 -9.89 -4.13
CA GLY A 271 0.61 -10.99 -3.62
C GLY A 271 -0.84 -11.00 -4.13
N ARG A 272 -1.14 -10.25 -5.21
CA ARG A 272 -2.47 -10.27 -5.84
C ARG A 272 -2.84 -11.69 -6.26
N GLY A 273 -4.07 -12.11 -5.91
CA GLY A 273 -4.54 -13.47 -6.10
C GLY A 273 -4.18 -14.45 -4.96
N LEU A 274 -3.28 -14.08 -4.04
CA LEU A 274 -2.97 -14.86 -2.83
C LEU A 274 -3.57 -14.25 -1.57
N VAL A 275 -3.50 -12.92 -1.45
CA VAL A 275 -3.98 -12.17 -0.28
C VAL A 275 -4.93 -11.08 -0.74
N HIS A 276 -6.06 -11.01 -0.10
CA HIS A 276 -7.10 -10.02 -0.35
C HIS A 276 -7.42 -9.25 0.93
N VAL A 277 -7.86 -8.00 0.78
CA VAL A 277 -8.23 -7.16 1.91
C VAL A 277 -9.39 -6.24 1.58
N ARG A 278 -10.24 -6.00 2.58
CA ARG A 278 -11.30 -5.00 2.53
C ARG A 278 -11.16 -4.05 3.71
N MET A 279 -10.33 -3.01 3.53
CA MET A 279 -10.02 -2.06 4.61
C MET A 279 -11.20 -1.18 5.01
N TYR A 280 -11.99 -0.68 4.03
CA TYR A 280 -13.01 0.33 4.29
C TYR A 280 -14.29 0.05 3.52
N SER A 281 -15.44 0.34 4.15
CA SER A 281 -16.76 0.21 3.53
C SER A 281 -17.29 1.52 2.93
N GLY A 282 -16.70 2.69 3.24
CA GLY A 282 -17.17 3.98 2.73
C GLY A 282 -16.29 5.18 3.07
N LEU A 283 -16.73 6.37 2.62
CA LEU A 283 -15.98 7.63 2.72
C LEU A 283 -15.54 7.96 4.16
N ARG A 284 -16.45 7.83 5.13
CA ARG A 284 -16.17 8.20 6.53
C ARG A 284 -15.06 7.33 7.14
N GLU A 285 -15.09 6.03 6.88
CA GLU A 285 -14.06 5.09 7.35
C GLU A 285 -12.74 5.34 6.63
N SER A 286 -12.75 5.50 5.31
CA SER A 286 -11.56 5.83 4.51
C SER A 286 -10.90 7.10 5.02
N TRP A 287 -11.67 8.18 5.25
CA TRP A 287 -11.15 9.44 5.77
C TRP A 287 -10.52 9.28 7.14
N ARG A 288 -11.19 8.55 8.06
CA ARG A 288 -10.70 8.33 9.42
C ARG A 288 -9.41 7.52 9.43
N GLY A 289 -9.33 6.46 8.63
CA GLY A 289 -8.13 5.61 8.53
C GLY A 289 -6.96 6.33 7.86
N TRP A 290 -7.18 6.99 6.72
CA TRP A 290 -6.11 7.66 5.98
C TRP A 290 -5.59 8.92 6.65
N ARG A 291 -6.40 9.65 7.41
CA ARG A 291 -5.94 10.82 8.18
C ARG A 291 -4.76 10.48 9.09
N LYS A 292 -4.80 9.32 9.75
CA LYS A 292 -3.71 8.82 10.59
C LYS A 292 -2.49 8.47 9.74
N ASN A 293 -2.69 7.70 8.68
CA ASN A 293 -1.61 7.13 7.88
C ASN A 293 -0.85 8.18 7.06
N VAL A 294 -1.54 9.14 6.47
CA VAL A 294 -0.91 10.23 5.68
C VAL A 294 0.00 11.09 6.55
N PHE A 295 -0.45 11.47 7.75
CA PHE A 295 0.34 12.31 8.63
C PHE A 295 1.57 11.57 9.18
N LEU A 296 1.38 10.37 9.69
CA LEU A 296 2.47 9.58 10.31
C LEU A 296 3.40 8.93 9.29
N GLY A 297 2.90 8.62 8.10
CA GLY A 297 3.66 7.97 7.02
C GLY A 297 4.61 8.90 6.27
N SER A 298 4.49 10.23 6.43
CA SER A 298 5.31 11.19 5.70
C SER A 298 6.79 11.14 6.15
N ARG A 299 7.68 10.69 5.25
CA ARG A 299 9.14 10.64 5.50
C ARG A 299 9.83 12.00 5.38
N GLY A 300 9.21 12.96 4.70
CA GLY A 300 9.83 14.24 4.33
C GLY A 300 9.64 15.37 5.35
N GLY A 301 9.01 15.12 6.49
CA GLY A 301 8.71 16.14 7.48
C GLY A 301 7.69 17.20 6.99
N ILE A 302 7.59 18.30 7.74
CA ILE A 302 6.61 19.38 7.49
C ILE A 302 6.77 19.99 6.08
N LEU A 303 8.00 20.24 5.63
CA LEU A 303 8.25 20.86 4.32
C LEU A 303 7.74 19.97 3.16
N PHE A 304 7.97 18.67 3.24
CA PHE A 304 7.50 17.73 2.25
C PHE A 304 5.97 17.61 2.25
N THR A 305 5.37 17.60 3.44
CA THR A 305 3.92 17.60 3.60
C THR A 305 3.29 18.88 3.01
N LEU A 306 3.88 20.05 3.24
CA LEU A 306 3.45 21.31 2.64
C LEU A 306 3.60 21.31 1.11
N LEU A 307 4.71 20.78 0.61
CA LEU A 307 4.93 20.62 -0.83
C LEU A 307 3.87 19.70 -1.48
N GLN A 308 3.49 18.62 -0.82
CA GLN A 308 2.38 17.76 -1.27
C GLN A 308 1.03 18.49 -1.20
N LEU A 309 0.76 19.21 -0.11
CA LEU A 309 -0.50 19.92 0.12
C LEU A 309 -0.74 21.05 -0.90
N ILE A 310 0.32 21.69 -1.38
CA ILE A 310 0.25 22.77 -2.36
C ILE A 310 0.53 22.25 -3.78
N GLY A 311 1.56 21.45 -3.95
CA GLY A 311 2.01 20.98 -5.26
C GLY A 311 1.03 20.04 -5.94
N LEU A 312 0.45 19.08 -5.20
CA LEU A 312 -0.52 18.14 -5.78
C LEU A 312 -1.80 18.84 -6.28
N PRO A 313 -2.44 19.76 -5.53
CA PRO A 313 -3.54 20.55 -6.07
C PRO A 313 -3.16 21.38 -7.30
N VAL A 314 -2.00 22.02 -7.30
CA VAL A 314 -1.54 22.80 -8.45
C VAL A 314 -1.42 21.91 -9.69
N VAL A 315 -0.76 20.78 -9.59
CA VAL A 315 -0.58 19.84 -10.72
C VAL A 315 -1.90 19.19 -11.16
N SER A 316 -2.81 18.91 -10.21
CA SER A 316 -4.09 18.23 -10.50
C SER A 316 -5.21 19.18 -10.92
N ILE A 317 -5.22 20.43 -10.44
CA ILE A 317 -6.30 21.39 -10.68
C ILE A 317 -5.97 22.32 -11.85
N ALA A 318 -4.71 22.67 -12.05
CA ALA A 318 -4.29 23.58 -13.11
C ALA A 318 -4.79 23.17 -14.51
N PRO A 319 -4.76 21.89 -14.94
CA PRO A 319 -5.28 21.48 -16.23
C PRO A 319 -6.74 21.87 -16.48
N PHE A 320 -7.55 21.91 -15.43
CA PHE A 320 -8.96 22.31 -15.49
C PHE A 320 -9.14 23.81 -15.41
N MET A 321 -8.31 24.49 -14.61
CA MET A 321 -8.41 25.94 -14.40
C MET A 321 -7.87 26.75 -15.57
N LEU A 322 -6.82 26.29 -16.25
CA LEU A 322 -6.21 27.02 -17.36
C LEU A 322 -7.17 27.32 -18.51
N PRO A 323 -8.01 26.39 -19.00
CA PRO A 323 -9.01 26.70 -20.05
C PRO A 323 -10.05 27.71 -19.58
N ILE A 324 -10.52 27.58 -18.35
CA ILE A 324 -11.51 28.48 -17.75
C ILE A 324 -10.92 29.90 -17.64
N LEU A 325 -9.71 30.00 -17.10
CA LEU A 325 -9.00 31.28 -16.99
C LEU A 325 -8.73 31.90 -18.35
N ALA A 326 -8.31 31.11 -19.34
CA ALA A 326 -8.09 31.57 -20.70
C ALA A 326 -9.39 32.07 -21.36
N TRP A 327 -10.52 31.42 -21.06
CA TRP A 327 -11.84 31.85 -21.53
C TRP A 327 -12.29 33.16 -20.86
N LEU A 328 -12.17 33.27 -19.54
CA LEU A 328 -12.49 34.47 -18.77
C LEU A 328 -11.62 35.67 -19.22
N LEU A 329 -10.34 35.45 -19.46
CA LEU A 329 -9.43 36.49 -19.92
C LEU A 329 -9.82 37.02 -21.33
N ARG A 330 -10.45 36.21 -22.19
CA ARG A 330 -10.97 36.68 -23.49
C ARG A 330 -12.03 37.77 -23.35
N LEU A 331 -12.80 37.74 -22.30
CA LEU A 331 -13.85 38.70 -22.01
C LEU A 331 -13.31 40.08 -21.56
N SER A 332 -12.03 40.11 -21.16
CA SER A 332 -11.38 41.38 -20.73
C SER A 332 -10.87 42.23 -21.89
N PRO A 333 -11.18 43.52 -21.92
CA PRO A 333 -10.61 44.45 -22.89
C PRO A 333 -9.08 44.52 -22.87
N ALA A 334 -8.48 44.34 -21.71
CA ALA A 334 -7.03 44.29 -21.50
C ALA A 334 -6.36 43.10 -22.22
N TYR A 335 -7.07 41.99 -22.43
CA TYR A 335 -6.56 40.84 -23.16
C TYR A 335 -6.29 41.12 -24.60
N ARG A 336 -7.14 41.88 -25.29
CA ARG A 336 -6.96 42.29 -26.70
C ARG A 336 -5.66 43.07 -26.91
N ASN A 337 -5.30 43.91 -25.95
CA ASN A 337 -4.05 44.68 -25.99
C ASN A 337 -2.81 43.80 -25.69
N ARG A 338 -2.92 42.83 -24.74
CA ARG A 338 -1.84 41.87 -24.44
C ARG A 338 -1.54 40.94 -25.61
N ARG A 339 -2.55 40.49 -26.36
CA ARG A 339 -2.37 39.65 -27.56
C ARG A 339 -1.53 40.34 -28.62
N ARG A 340 -1.72 41.66 -28.82
CA ARG A 340 -0.91 42.48 -29.75
C ARG A 340 0.55 42.60 -29.31
N ARG A 341 0.86 42.41 -28.05
CA ARG A 341 2.23 42.43 -27.44
C ARG A 341 2.89 41.07 -27.30
N GLY A 342 2.37 40.02 -27.95
CA GLY A 342 2.97 38.67 -27.93
C GLY A 342 2.60 37.81 -26.72
N GLY A 343 1.51 38.13 -26.02
CA GLY A 343 1.00 37.32 -24.89
C GLY A 343 0.45 35.96 -25.33
N ILE A 344 0.18 35.08 -24.34
CA ILE A 344 -0.38 33.74 -24.53
C ILE A 344 -1.67 33.83 -25.34
N THR A 345 -1.77 33.04 -26.42
CA THR A 345 -3.01 32.91 -27.17
C THR A 345 -3.91 31.87 -26.54
N THR A 346 -5.21 31.94 -26.80
CA THR A 346 -6.16 30.94 -26.33
C THR A 346 -5.95 29.56 -26.95
N GLY A 347 -5.39 29.52 -28.19
CA GLY A 347 -4.96 28.25 -28.80
C GLY A 347 -3.81 27.58 -27.99
N GLU A 348 -2.81 28.40 -27.62
CA GLU A 348 -1.71 27.91 -26.79
C GLU A 348 -2.19 27.45 -25.41
N ALA A 349 -3.06 28.20 -24.74
CA ALA A 349 -3.64 27.80 -23.47
C ALA A 349 -4.52 26.55 -23.60
N GLY A 350 -5.28 26.42 -24.68
CA GLY A 350 -6.06 25.21 -24.98
C GLY A 350 -5.17 23.98 -25.22
N LEU A 351 -4.09 24.13 -26.00
CA LEU A 351 -3.14 23.05 -26.24
C LEU A 351 -2.43 22.63 -24.96
N ALA A 352 -1.99 23.60 -24.15
CA ALA A 352 -1.39 23.33 -22.84
C ALA A 352 -2.32 22.49 -21.96
N ALA A 353 -3.59 22.90 -21.82
CA ALA A 353 -4.59 22.19 -21.03
C ALA A 353 -4.85 20.77 -21.56
N VAL A 354 -4.91 20.57 -22.88
CA VAL A 354 -5.09 19.24 -23.49
C VAL A 354 -3.90 18.33 -23.15
N LEU A 355 -2.66 18.83 -23.26
CA LEU A 355 -1.46 18.04 -22.95
C LEU A 355 -1.38 17.65 -21.47
N GLU A 356 -1.66 18.59 -20.57
CA GLU A 356 -1.67 18.33 -19.14
C GLU A 356 -2.79 17.36 -18.74
N LEU A 357 -4.00 17.58 -19.24
CA LEU A 357 -5.15 16.72 -18.98
C LEU A 357 -4.92 15.31 -19.53
N SER A 358 -4.34 15.19 -20.72
CA SER A 358 -4.03 13.88 -21.30
C SER A 358 -2.99 13.12 -20.47
N SER A 359 -1.95 13.79 -19.97
CA SER A 359 -0.95 13.15 -19.10
C SER A 359 -1.52 12.73 -17.75
N LEU A 360 -2.36 13.56 -17.15
CA LEU A 360 -3.10 13.23 -15.92
C LEU A 360 -4.00 12.02 -16.11
N LEU A 361 -4.83 12.01 -17.16
CA LEU A 361 -5.77 10.93 -17.44
C LEU A 361 -5.05 9.62 -17.80
N ALA A 362 -3.98 9.69 -18.59
CA ALA A 362 -3.18 8.53 -18.93
C ALA A 362 -2.61 7.86 -17.66
N TYR A 363 -2.07 8.66 -16.74
CA TYR A 363 -1.57 8.15 -15.46
C TYR A 363 -2.71 7.58 -14.60
N ARG A 364 -3.84 8.26 -14.47
CA ARG A 364 -5.00 7.80 -13.70
C ARG A 364 -5.58 6.50 -14.24
N CYS A 365 -5.74 6.38 -15.56
CA CYS A 365 -6.20 5.15 -16.20
C CYS A 365 -5.22 3.99 -15.91
N TRP A 366 -3.93 4.27 -15.93
CA TRP A 366 -2.92 3.26 -15.63
C TRP A 366 -3.01 2.78 -14.18
N ILE A 367 -3.04 3.67 -13.18
CA ILE A 367 -3.12 3.28 -11.76
C ILE A 367 -4.45 2.59 -11.44
N ASP A 368 -5.55 3.01 -12.05
CA ASP A 368 -6.85 2.35 -11.89
C ASP A 368 -6.80 0.91 -12.41
N LYS A 369 -6.19 0.69 -13.57
CA LYS A 369 -5.98 -0.65 -14.12
C LYS A 369 -5.15 -1.54 -13.18
N GLU A 370 -4.07 -1.00 -12.62
CA GLU A 370 -3.22 -1.74 -11.66
C GLU A 370 -3.98 -2.14 -10.39
N LEU A 371 -4.95 -1.34 -9.95
CA LEU A 371 -5.76 -1.60 -8.77
C LEU A 371 -7.09 -2.32 -9.08
N GLY A 372 -7.31 -2.74 -10.33
CA GLY A 372 -8.56 -3.38 -10.75
C GLY A 372 -9.78 -2.44 -10.73
N VAL A 373 -9.56 -1.13 -10.79
CA VAL A 373 -10.64 -0.13 -10.87
C VAL A 373 -10.99 0.14 -12.33
N PRO A 374 -12.28 0.21 -12.69
CA PRO A 374 -12.69 0.54 -14.04
C PRO A 374 -12.15 1.91 -14.51
N TRP A 375 -11.63 1.98 -15.72
CA TRP A 375 -10.95 3.16 -16.29
C TRP A 375 -11.74 4.47 -16.22
N TYR A 376 -13.09 4.39 -16.28
CA TYR A 376 -13.94 5.59 -16.21
C TYR A 376 -13.89 6.30 -14.85
N TYR A 377 -13.41 5.64 -13.80
CA TYR A 377 -13.16 6.30 -12.52
C TYR A 377 -11.99 7.31 -12.60
N ALA A 378 -11.12 7.20 -13.59
CA ALA A 378 -10.09 8.20 -13.84
C ALA A 378 -10.66 9.61 -14.08
N LEU A 379 -11.92 9.70 -14.54
CA LEU A 379 -12.62 10.97 -14.78
C LEU A 379 -13.20 11.60 -13.49
N THR A 380 -13.23 10.87 -12.38
CA THR A 380 -13.87 11.30 -11.12
C THR A 380 -12.91 11.78 -10.04
N LYS A 381 -11.61 11.73 -10.30
CA LYS A 381 -10.54 12.03 -9.32
C LYS A 381 -9.90 13.36 -9.56
#